data_7fc0c7b47615a914d3c2dd906f72c04f
#
_entry.id   7fc0c7b47615a914d3c2dd906f72c04f
#
_cell.length_a   1.000
_cell.length_b   1.000
_cell.length_c   1.000
_cell.angle_alpha   90.00
_cell.angle_beta   90.00
_cell.angle_gamma   90.00
#
_symmetry.space_group_name_H-M   'P 1'
#
loop_
_entity.id
_entity.type
_entity.pdbx_description
1 polymer ?
#
loop_
_entity_poly.entity_id
_entity_poly.type
_entity_poly.pdbx_seq_one_letter_code
_entity_poly.pdbx_strand_id
1 'polypeptide(L)'
;MKRTLFDWTALADRGTFIVGVEYFLTDRDRLFQHFQHWGEERSLPVYFWNPGCSSIQQLGNGEAENTVRTVFQPTTLADRERDIIQYLLDTQQPGIFLLEGVLQFDERGQLSDRLIYQLSNAFQQLSWGKICQYWVLLSEQVELPPNLQPFIPVLVNALPNLQQITQTVEQFCQSHHNLHTDAETQSRLARACQGLSAGEIDLVLVQSLPFARTVGQLAQMVLSYKLAKLSGRGLDFIADPDVPTAAGLDLLDARLDRISALFNPEAQKQYGLKFPRGLILWGPPGTGKSLSAKLAAKKMGVPLMAVDWASISSDRELRFLLATAEAMAPVVLYFDDFDKGFAGWDSNADGGLSKRRAGKLLTWMQEHQSQVFVIATVNRLGMLPLELQRRVDDIYFVDLPHDGARYDIFNLHLAKYFPAFREAQKTGTSPWTDDQWHVLLTEYRLCTPAEIGNAVRRVAEEKYFQLDRAGRLGEPLEITFEEMKQQRWHFTPAMIREENQMLEIRNNATFAKPVAGPDRSKFARPRKELFQSDEEEPAQLPAT
;
A
#
# COMPACT_ATOMS: atom_id res chain seq x y z
N MET A 1 4.87 -21.57 6.73
CA MET A 1 5.97 -21.09 5.85
C MET A 1 5.51 -21.32 4.42
N LYS A 2 5.39 -20.29 3.60
CA LYS A 2 5.04 -20.47 2.18
C LYS A 2 6.23 -21.12 1.50
N ARG A 3 6.01 -22.21 0.77
CA ARG A 3 7.04 -22.89 -0.01
C ARG A 3 7.28 -22.09 -1.29
N THR A 4 8.53 -21.97 -1.68
CA THR A 4 8.93 -21.25 -2.89
C THR A 4 9.22 -22.21 -4.04
N LEU A 5 9.38 -21.71 -5.24
CA LEU A 5 9.73 -22.53 -6.40
C LEU A 5 11.06 -23.28 -6.19
N PHE A 6 11.97 -22.77 -5.39
CA PHE A 6 13.25 -23.42 -5.05
C PHE A 6 13.06 -24.71 -4.21
N ASP A 7 11.91 -24.86 -3.55
CA ASP A 7 11.61 -26.08 -2.77
C ASP A 7 11.18 -27.26 -3.66
N TRP A 8 10.97 -27.03 -4.95
CA TRP A 8 10.51 -28.06 -5.90
C TRP A 8 11.41 -29.29 -5.94
N THR A 9 12.71 -29.10 -6.11
CA THR A 9 13.66 -30.21 -6.18
C THR A 9 13.57 -31.13 -4.95
N ALA A 10 13.54 -30.52 -3.76
CA ALA A 10 13.43 -31.27 -2.51
C ALA A 10 12.08 -32.01 -2.36
N LEU A 11 11.01 -31.48 -2.93
CA LEU A 11 9.70 -32.13 -2.95
C LEU A 11 9.66 -33.30 -3.94
N ALA A 12 10.19 -33.10 -5.15
CA ALA A 12 10.25 -34.13 -6.19
C ALA A 12 11.11 -35.34 -5.75
N ASP A 13 12.26 -35.07 -5.13
CA ASP A 13 13.15 -36.11 -4.58
C ASP A 13 12.52 -36.91 -3.44
N ARG A 14 11.48 -36.39 -2.80
CA ARG A 14 10.68 -37.07 -1.75
C ARG A 14 9.43 -37.75 -2.28
N GLY A 15 9.27 -37.85 -3.60
CA GLY A 15 8.14 -38.52 -4.22
C GLY A 15 6.89 -37.64 -4.38
N THR A 16 7.04 -36.35 -4.48
CA THR A 16 5.93 -35.45 -4.85
C THR A 16 5.85 -35.40 -6.39
N PHE A 17 4.76 -35.93 -6.94
CA PHE A 17 4.55 -36.02 -8.39
C PHE A 17 3.65 -34.90 -8.94
N ILE A 18 2.80 -34.31 -8.11
CA ILE A 18 1.90 -33.23 -8.49
C ILE A 18 2.14 -32.04 -7.57
N VAL A 19 2.28 -30.84 -8.16
CA VAL A 19 2.46 -29.58 -7.44
C VAL A 19 1.61 -28.47 -8.06
N GLY A 20 1.04 -27.61 -7.22
CA GLY A 20 0.43 -26.37 -7.66
C GLY A 20 1.48 -25.25 -7.64
N VAL A 21 1.54 -24.40 -8.64
CA VAL A 21 2.44 -23.25 -8.69
C VAL A 21 1.63 -21.98 -8.92
N GLU A 22 1.66 -21.09 -7.92
CA GLU A 22 1.15 -19.72 -8.07
C GLU A 22 2.20 -18.87 -8.77
N TYR A 23 1.83 -18.24 -9.90
CA TYR A 23 2.78 -17.46 -10.69
C TYR A 23 2.11 -16.27 -11.39
N PHE A 24 2.91 -15.31 -11.83
CA PHE A 24 2.46 -14.21 -12.69
C PHE A 24 2.63 -14.60 -14.16
N LEU A 25 1.64 -14.34 -14.99
CA LEU A 25 1.67 -14.70 -16.41
C LEU A 25 2.90 -14.14 -17.14
N THR A 26 3.38 -12.99 -16.71
CA THR A 26 4.61 -12.36 -17.23
C THR A 26 5.89 -13.14 -16.91
N ASP A 27 5.85 -14.04 -15.91
CA ASP A 27 6.99 -14.88 -15.51
C ASP A 27 7.00 -16.25 -16.19
N ARG A 28 6.07 -16.50 -17.13
CA ARG A 28 5.90 -17.81 -17.79
C ARG A 28 7.20 -18.34 -18.40
N ASP A 29 7.91 -17.51 -19.16
CA ASP A 29 9.13 -17.93 -19.83
C ASP A 29 10.25 -18.30 -18.85
N ARG A 30 10.40 -17.53 -17.77
CA ARG A 30 11.35 -17.83 -16.69
C ARG A 30 11.00 -19.14 -15.98
N LEU A 31 9.72 -19.39 -15.80
CA LEU A 31 9.22 -20.63 -15.21
C LEU A 31 9.51 -21.82 -16.12
N PHE A 32 9.30 -21.67 -17.43
CA PHE A 32 9.65 -22.69 -18.43
C PHE A 32 11.14 -23.01 -18.38
N GLN A 33 12.01 -22.01 -18.40
CA GLN A 33 13.45 -22.19 -18.28
C GLN A 33 13.85 -22.92 -16.99
N HIS A 34 13.22 -22.59 -15.86
CA HIS A 34 13.48 -23.27 -14.58
C HIS A 34 13.18 -24.78 -14.65
N PHE A 35 12.02 -25.16 -15.20
CA PHE A 35 11.65 -26.57 -15.33
C PHE A 35 12.41 -27.28 -16.45
N GLN A 36 12.80 -26.59 -17.52
CA GLN A 36 13.67 -27.14 -18.56
C GLN A 36 15.04 -27.51 -17.98
N HIS A 37 15.67 -26.60 -17.25
CA HIS A 37 16.94 -26.87 -16.59
C HIS A 37 16.87 -28.05 -15.62
N TRP A 38 15.81 -28.11 -14.80
CA TRP A 38 15.56 -29.23 -13.90
C TRP A 38 15.32 -30.56 -14.66
N GLY A 39 14.65 -30.49 -15.81
CA GLY A 39 14.42 -31.63 -16.70
C GLY A 39 15.72 -32.13 -17.33
N GLU A 40 16.60 -31.25 -17.75
CA GLU A 40 17.93 -31.57 -18.31
C GLU A 40 18.76 -32.36 -17.28
N GLU A 41 18.85 -31.89 -16.05
CA GLU A 41 19.57 -32.57 -14.96
C GLU A 41 19.09 -34.03 -14.75
N ARG A 42 17.84 -34.34 -15.09
CA ARG A 42 17.19 -35.64 -14.87
C ARG A 42 16.90 -36.41 -16.15
N SER A 43 17.33 -35.87 -17.31
CA SER A 43 17.05 -36.43 -18.62
C SER A 43 15.55 -36.66 -18.88
N LEU A 44 14.71 -35.73 -18.40
CA LEU A 44 13.27 -35.74 -18.59
C LEU A 44 12.84 -34.63 -19.54
N PRO A 45 12.02 -34.95 -20.58
CA PRO A 45 11.44 -33.92 -21.44
C PRO A 45 10.41 -33.10 -20.67
N VAL A 46 10.31 -31.80 -21.04
CA VAL A 46 9.34 -30.87 -20.46
C VAL A 46 8.27 -30.56 -21.49
N TYR A 47 7.03 -30.66 -21.08
CA TYR A 47 5.84 -30.43 -21.89
C TYR A 47 5.00 -29.31 -21.33
N PHE A 48 4.36 -28.56 -22.20
CA PHE A 48 3.42 -27.50 -21.82
C PHE A 48 2.07 -27.71 -22.49
N TRP A 49 1.02 -27.41 -21.75
CA TRP A 49 -0.35 -27.36 -22.23
C TRP A 49 -1.19 -26.33 -21.50
N ASN A 50 -2.06 -25.65 -22.26
CA ASN A 50 -3.18 -24.86 -21.71
C ASN A 50 -4.39 -24.98 -22.65
N PRO A 51 -5.60 -24.51 -22.24
CA PRO A 51 -6.82 -24.59 -23.08
C PRO A 51 -6.71 -23.91 -24.44
N GLY A 52 -5.78 -22.96 -24.62
CA GLY A 52 -5.52 -22.29 -25.89
C GLY A 52 -4.62 -23.10 -26.84
N CYS A 53 -3.96 -24.14 -26.35
CA CYS A 53 -3.10 -25.00 -27.18
C CYS A 53 -3.92 -26.07 -27.91
N SER A 54 -3.67 -26.26 -29.20
CA SER A 54 -4.28 -27.36 -29.97
C SER A 54 -3.70 -28.75 -29.65
N SER A 55 -2.55 -28.81 -28.97
CA SER A 55 -1.81 -30.02 -28.64
C SER A 55 -0.86 -29.77 -27.47
N ILE A 56 -0.42 -30.82 -26.80
CA ILE A 56 0.69 -30.74 -25.84
C ILE A 56 1.97 -30.41 -26.60
N GLN A 57 2.69 -29.42 -26.13
CA GLN A 57 3.89 -28.89 -26.73
C GLN A 57 5.11 -29.35 -25.94
N GLN A 58 6.10 -29.94 -26.59
CA GLN A 58 7.38 -30.20 -25.95
C GLN A 58 8.23 -28.92 -26.01
N LEU A 59 8.73 -28.48 -24.87
CA LEU A 59 9.65 -27.35 -24.79
C LEU A 59 11.05 -27.83 -25.20
N GLY A 60 11.61 -27.24 -26.27
CA GLY A 60 12.93 -27.63 -26.81
C GLY A 60 14.07 -26.90 -26.12
N ASN A 61 15.24 -27.59 -26.03
CA ASN A 61 16.49 -27.01 -25.56
C ASN A 61 17.28 -26.57 -26.82
N GLY A 62 17.41 -25.30 -27.10
CA GLY A 62 18.28 -24.93 -28.16
C GLY A 62 18.24 -23.48 -28.61
N GLU A 63 19.41 -22.97 -28.84
CA GLU A 63 19.67 -21.70 -29.50
C GLU A 63 18.85 -21.59 -30.80
N ALA A 64 18.08 -20.52 -30.91
CA ALA A 64 17.50 -19.93 -32.10
C ALA A 64 16.27 -20.54 -32.78
N GLU A 65 15.68 -21.63 -32.38
CA GLU A 65 14.31 -21.96 -32.78
C GLU A 65 13.57 -22.61 -31.60
N ASN A 66 12.57 -21.90 -31.07
CA ASN A 66 11.52 -22.50 -30.25
C ASN A 66 10.74 -23.49 -31.12
N THR A 67 11.37 -24.62 -31.49
CA THR A 67 10.71 -25.71 -32.18
C THR A 67 9.81 -26.42 -31.19
N VAL A 68 8.62 -25.85 -31.03
CA VAL A 68 7.50 -26.49 -30.37
C VAL A 68 7.17 -27.75 -31.20
N ARG A 69 7.74 -28.90 -30.83
CA ARG A 69 7.35 -30.17 -31.46
C ARG A 69 5.99 -30.55 -30.93
N THR A 70 5.00 -30.59 -31.82
CA THR A 70 3.68 -31.12 -31.51
C THR A 70 3.80 -32.60 -31.21
N VAL A 71 3.67 -32.99 -29.96
CA VAL A 71 3.81 -34.38 -29.53
C VAL A 71 2.49 -35.13 -29.64
N PHE A 72 1.37 -34.41 -29.67
CA PHE A 72 0.05 -35.01 -29.71
C PHE A 72 -0.99 -34.08 -30.38
N GLN A 73 -1.82 -34.64 -31.26
CA GLN A 73 -3.00 -33.95 -31.81
C GLN A 73 -4.26 -34.60 -31.25
N PRO A 74 -5.08 -33.86 -30.48
CA PRO A 74 -6.39 -34.37 -30.05
C PRO A 74 -7.29 -34.58 -31.28
N THR A 75 -8.01 -35.67 -31.30
CA THR A 75 -8.82 -36.11 -32.44
C THR A 75 -10.09 -35.28 -32.63
N THR A 76 -10.61 -34.60 -31.60
CA THR A 76 -11.80 -33.74 -31.70
C THR A 76 -11.69 -32.48 -30.83
N LEU A 77 -12.41 -31.41 -31.18
CA LEU A 77 -12.52 -30.18 -30.39
C LEU A 77 -13.13 -30.43 -28.99
N ALA A 78 -14.00 -31.40 -28.87
CA ALA A 78 -14.64 -31.79 -27.62
C ALA A 78 -13.67 -32.51 -26.65
N ASP A 79 -12.63 -33.16 -27.18
CA ASP A 79 -11.62 -33.84 -26.37
C ASP A 79 -10.55 -32.87 -25.81
N ARG A 80 -10.46 -31.66 -26.38
CA ARG A 80 -9.47 -30.65 -25.98
C ARG A 80 -9.70 -30.06 -24.58
N GLU A 81 -10.97 -29.93 -24.19
CA GLU A 81 -11.33 -29.32 -22.90
C GLU A 81 -11.62 -30.35 -21.82
N ARG A 82 -11.92 -31.61 -22.22
CA ARG A 82 -12.55 -32.53 -21.28
C ARG A 82 -11.60 -33.36 -20.44
N ASP A 83 -10.40 -33.75 -20.95
CA ASP A 83 -9.65 -34.78 -20.28
C ASP A 83 -8.12 -34.74 -20.48
N ILE A 84 -7.50 -33.57 -20.36
CA ILE A 84 -6.03 -33.51 -20.34
C ILE A 84 -5.47 -34.39 -19.20
N ILE A 85 -6.13 -34.43 -18.06
CA ILE A 85 -5.73 -35.25 -16.92
C ILE A 85 -5.89 -36.73 -17.27
N GLN A 86 -7.05 -37.15 -17.84
CA GLN A 86 -7.27 -38.53 -18.25
C GLN A 86 -6.28 -38.97 -19.34
N TYR A 87 -6.03 -38.08 -20.32
CA TYR A 87 -5.04 -38.34 -21.34
C TYR A 87 -3.64 -38.57 -20.74
N LEU A 88 -3.22 -37.76 -19.77
CA LEU A 88 -1.92 -37.92 -19.11
C LEU A 88 -1.84 -39.19 -18.28
N LEU A 89 -2.97 -39.66 -17.69
CA LEU A 89 -3.03 -40.91 -16.97
C LEU A 89 -2.94 -42.12 -17.92
N ASP A 90 -3.54 -42.03 -19.09
CA ASP A 90 -3.54 -43.09 -20.09
C ASP A 90 -2.20 -43.13 -20.87
N THR A 91 -1.52 -42.01 -20.96
CA THR A 91 -0.22 -41.92 -21.64
C THR A 91 0.91 -42.34 -20.71
N GLN A 92 1.67 -43.33 -21.10
CA GLN A 92 2.81 -43.82 -20.31
C GLN A 92 4.12 -43.06 -20.63
N GLN A 93 4.01 -41.78 -21.01
CA GLN A 93 5.17 -41.00 -21.43
C GLN A 93 5.82 -40.33 -20.20
N PRO A 94 7.13 -40.59 -19.96
CA PRO A 94 7.84 -39.90 -18.89
C PRO A 94 8.06 -38.44 -19.23
N GLY A 95 8.07 -37.58 -18.20
CA GLY A 95 8.33 -36.15 -18.40
C GLY A 95 7.75 -35.23 -17.33
N ILE A 96 7.99 -33.95 -17.51
CA ILE A 96 7.47 -32.87 -16.67
C ILE A 96 6.37 -32.17 -17.48
N PHE A 97 5.15 -32.16 -16.95
CA PHE A 97 4.00 -31.57 -17.62
C PHE A 97 3.58 -30.27 -16.92
N LEU A 98 3.82 -29.16 -17.59
CA LEU A 98 3.40 -27.82 -17.15
C LEU A 98 1.97 -27.58 -17.66
N LEU A 99 1.02 -27.60 -16.74
CA LEU A 99 -0.43 -27.59 -17.04
C LEU A 99 -1.05 -26.28 -16.56
N GLU A 100 -1.30 -25.35 -17.47
CA GLU A 100 -1.93 -24.07 -17.18
C GLU A 100 -3.44 -24.14 -17.44
N GLY A 101 -4.25 -23.49 -16.57
CA GLY A 101 -5.70 -23.40 -16.76
C GLY A 101 -6.49 -24.67 -16.45
N VAL A 102 -5.84 -25.70 -15.87
CA VAL A 102 -6.51 -26.93 -15.39
C VAL A 102 -7.32 -26.63 -14.11
N LEU A 103 -6.78 -25.80 -13.23
CA LEU A 103 -7.44 -25.40 -12.00
C LEU A 103 -8.48 -24.31 -12.29
N GLN A 104 -9.71 -24.75 -12.61
CA GLN A 104 -10.82 -23.83 -12.84
C GLN A 104 -11.68 -23.78 -11.57
N PHE A 105 -11.87 -22.58 -11.05
CA PHE A 105 -12.68 -22.30 -9.87
C PHE A 105 -14.04 -21.74 -10.30
N ASP A 106 -15.10 -22.16 -9.64
CA ASP A 106 -16.43 -21.60 -9.80
C ASP A 106 -16.52 -20.18 -9.16
N GLU A 107 -17.70 -19.55 -9.28
CA GLU A 107 -17.95 -18.23 -8.67
C GLU A 107 -17.78 -18.20 -7.14
N ARG A 108 -17.81 -19.35 -6.49
CA ARG A 108 -17.59 -19.53 -5.06
C ARG A 108 -16.14 -19.86 -4.71
N GLY A 109 -15.25 -19.91 -5.72
CA GLY A 109 -13.85 -20.27 -5.56
C GLY A 109 -13.63 -21.76 -5.25
N GLN A 110 -14.54 -22.64 -5.71
CA GLN A 110 -14.43 -24.08 -5.49
C GLN A 110 -14.06 -24.80 -6.78
N LEU A 111 -13.24 -25.84 -6.66
CA LEU A 111 -12.98 -26.77 -7.75
C LEU A 111 -14.17 -27.72 -7.93
N SER A 112 -14.43 -28.14 -9.17
CA SER A 112 -15.45 -29.15 -9.42
C SER A 112 -15.08 -30.49 -8.76
N ASP A 113 -16.09 -31.21 -8.24
CA ASP A 113 -15.89 -32.52 -7.62
C ASP A 113 -15.19 -33.51 -8.56
N ARG A 114 -15.50 -33.43 -9.87
CA ARG A 114 -14.86 -34.25 -10.90
C ARG A 114 -13.34 -34.03 -10.89
N LEU A 115 -12.88 -32.78 -10.93
CA LEU A 115 -11.47 -32.45 -10.94
C LEU A 115 -10.77 -32.88 -9.66
N ILE A 116 -11.45 -32.76 -8.51
CA ILE A 116 -10.93 -33.20 -7.22
C ILE A 116 -10.64 -34.71 -7.25
N TYR A 117 -11.59 -35.53 -7.72
CA TYR A 117 -11.40 -36.96 -7.84
C TYR A 117 -10.36 -37.33 -8.90
N GLN A 118 -10.32 -36.66 -10.03
CA GLN A 118 -9.29 -36.89 -11.06
C GLN A 118 -7.89 -36.64 -10.51
N LEU A 119 -7.65 -35.53 -9.79
CA LEU A 119 -6.34 -35.22 -9.21
C LEU A 119 -5.97 -36.21 -8.09
N SER A 120 -6.94 -36.63 -7.29
CA SER A 120 -6.71 -37.68 -6.26
C SER A 120 -6.30 -39.01 -6.88
N ASN A 121 -7.01 -39.46 -7.92
CA ASN A 121 -6.68 -40.69 -8.65
C ASN A 121 -5.31 -40.59 -9.35
N ALA A 122 -5.02 -39.44 -9.94
CA ALA A 122 -3.73 -39.13 -10.56
C ALA A 122 -2.59 -39.27 -9.55
N PHE A 123 -2.74 -38.69 -8.36
CA PHE A 123 -1.73 -38.79 -7.32
C PHE A 123 -1.45 -40.28 -6.95
N GLN A 124 -2.48 -41.08 -6.78
CA GLN A 124 -2.33 -42.51 -6.45
C GLN A 124 -1.64 -43.27 -7.58
N GLN A 125 -2.06 -43.04 -8.82
CA GLN A 125 -1.51 -43.70 -10.00
C GLN A 125 -0.03 -43.36 -10.22
N LEU A 126 0.34 -42.08 -10.08
CA LEU A 126 1.73 -41.63 -10.18
C LEU A 126 2.59 -42.16 -9.03
N SER A 127 2.04 -42.26 -7.82
CA SER A 127 2.77 -42.79 -6.66
C SER A 127 3.04 -44.30 -6.74
N TRP A 128 2.20 -45.06 -7.41
CA TRP A 128 2.35 -46.50 -7.58
C TRP A 128 2.92 -46.90 -8.94
N GLY A 129 2.91 -45.93 -9.88
CA GLY A 129 3.37 -46.14 -11.26
C GLY A 129 4.87 -46.36 -11.36
N LYS A 130 5.29 -47.05 -12.41
CA LYS A 130 6.70 -47.23 -12.80
C LYS A 130 7.22 -46.09 -13.67
N ILE A 131 6.35 -45.13 -14.01
CA ILE A 131 6.63 -44.05 -14.98
C ILE A 131 6.92 -42.79 -14.21
N CYS A 132 8.04 -42.14 -14.56
CA CYS A 132 8.48 -40.89 -13.98
C CYS A 132 7.75 -39.73 -14.65
N GLN A 133 6.57 -39.36 -14.15
CA GLN A 133 5.82 -38.18 -14.58
C GLN A 133 5.70 -37.18 -13.43
N TYR A 134 5.91 -35.90 -13.71
CA TYR A 134 5.70 -34.79 -12.79
C TYR A 134 4.70 -33.81 -13.38
N TRP A 135 3.68 -33.45 -12.62
CA TRP A 135 2.65 -32.50 -13.03
C TRP A 135 2.76 -31.20 -12.25
N VAL A 136 2.89 -30.11 -12.98
CA VAL A 136 2.99 -28.75 -12.43
C VAL A 136 1.73 -28.01 -12.84
N LEU A 137 0.81 -27.84 -11.90
CA LEU A 137 -0.46 -27.15 -12.12
C LEU A 137 -0.24 -25.64 -11.98
N LEU A 138 -0.22 -24.92 -13.10
CA LEU A 138 0.07 -23.49 -13.15
C LEU A 138 -1.22 -22.67 -13.05
N SER A 139 -1.26 -21.74 -12.11
CA SER A 139 -2.36 -20.79 -11.96
C SER A 139 -1.87 -19.50 -11.31
N GLU A 140 -2.54 -18.37 -11.57
CA GLU A 140 -2.27 -17.15 -10.82
C GLU A 140 -2.60 -17.28 -9.34
N GLN A 141 -3.50 -18.20 -8.99
CA GLN A 141 -3.88 -18.53 -7.63
C GLN A 141 -4.23 -20.01 -7.54
N VAL A 142 -3.70 -20.70 -6.53
CA VAL A 142 -3.95 -22.11 -6.27
C VAL A 142 -4.62 -22.28 -4.92
N GLU A 143 -5.94 -22.42 -4.92
CA GLU A 143 -6.72 -22.75 -3.72
C GLU A 143 -7.21 -24.20 -3.81
N LEU A 144 -6.52 -25.10 -3.12
CA LEU A 144 -6.90 -26.51 -3.07
C LEU A 144 -7.83 -26.78 -1.89
N PRO A 145 -8.87 -27.61 -2.08
CA PRO A 145 -9.71 -28.06 -0.99
C PRO A 145 -8.90 -28.87 0.04
N PRO A 146 -9.32 -28.91 1.31
CA PRO A 146 -8.56 -29.54 2.39
C PRO A 146 -8.17 -31.02 2.14
N ASN A 147 -8.97 -31.75 1.37
CA ASN A 147 -8.71 -33.11 1.00
C ASN A 147 -7.57 -33.31 -0.02
N LEU A 148 -7.27 -32.31 -0.85
CA LEU A 148 -6.15 -32.33 -1.81
C LEU A 148 -4.86 -31.71 -1.26
N GLN A 149 -4.94 -30.83 -0.29
CA GLN A 149 -3.76 -30.13 0.28
C GLN A 149 -2.64 -31.05 0.77
N PRO A 150 -2.91 -32.24 1.37
CA PRO A 150 -1.84 -33.15 1.78
C PRO A 150 -1.08 -33.77 0.60
N PHE A 151 -1.72 -33.90 -0.56
CA PHE A 151 -1.18 -34.59 -1.73
C PHE A 151 -0.52 -33.65 -2.72
N ILE A 152 -1.01 -32.41 -2.81
CA ILE A 152 -0.57 -31.42 -3.79
C ILE A 152 -0.07 -30.19 -3.04
N PRO A 153 1.23 -30.11 -2.76
CA PRO A 153 1.80 -28.90 -2.15
C PRO A 153 1.72 -27.72 -3.13
N VAL A 154 1.56 -26.53 -2.58
CA VAL A 154 1.52 -25.29 -3.36
C VAL A 154 2.83 -24.54 -3.18
N LEU A 155 3.46 -24.21 -4.30
CA LEU A 155 4.65 -23.36 -4.40
C LEU A 155 4.23 -21.98 -4.88
N VAL A 156 4.91 -20.94 -4.42
CA VAL A 156 4.66 -19.57 -4.82
C VAL A 156 5.89 -19.05 -5.56
N ASN A 157 5.69 -18.56 -6.79
CA ASN A 157 6.68 -17.75 -7.47
C ASN A 157 6.59 -16.33 -6.92
N ALA A 158 7.42 -16.05 -5.90
CA ALA A 158 7.39 -14.78 -5.19
C ALA A 158 7.92 -13.65 -6.06
N LEU A 159 7.43 -12.42 -5.79
CA LEU A 159 8.01 -11.21 -6.38
C LEU A 159 9.51 -11.10 -5.98
N PRO A 160 10.37 -10.63 -6.88
CA PRO A 160 11.80 -10.52 -6.61
C PRO A 160 12.07 -9.49 -5.50
N ASN A 161 13.02 -9.79 -4.64
CA ASN A 161 13.51 -8.86 -3.64
C ASN A 161 14.47 -7.81 -4.26
N LEU A 162 14.78 -6.75 -3.51
CA LEU A 162 15.63 -5.67 -4.01
C LEU A 162 17.00 -6.15 -4.52
N GLN A 163 17.61 -7.14 -3.87
CA GLN A 163 18.89 -7.69 -4.28
C GLN A 163 18.81 -8.40 -5.65
N GLN A 164 17.78 -9.20 -5.87
CA GLN A 164 17.50 -9.86 -7.14
C GLN A 164 17.23 -8.84 -8.24
N ILE A 165 16.43 -7.80 -7.94
CA ILE A 165 16.14 -6.71 -8.89
C ILE A 165 17.42 -5.97 -9.25
N THR A 166 18.29 -5.65 -8.25
CA THR A 166 19.56 -4.98 -8.52
C THR A 166 20.42 -5.78 -9.47
N GLN A 167 20.54 -7.09 -9.27
CA GLN A 167 21.26 -7.99 -10.17
C GLN A 167 20.68 -7.99 -11.60
N THR A 168 19.34 -8.05 -11.72
CA THR A 168 18.67 -7.98 -13.03
C THR A 168 18.95 -6.64 -13.74
N VAL A 169 18.87 -5.52 -13.01
CA VAL A 169 19.15 -4.18 -13.54
C VAL A 169 20.62 -4.04 -13.95
N GLU A 170 21.55 -4.55 -13.14
CA GLU A 170 22.99 -4.55 -13.48
C GLU A 170 23.26 -5.33 -14.76
N GLN A 171 22.72 -6.54 -14.89
CA GLN A 171 22.83 -7.36 -16.09
C GLN A 171 22.23 -6.66 -17.31
N PHE A 172 21.04 -6.04 -17.16
CA PHE A 172 20.41 -5.28 -18.22
C PHE A 172 21.27 -4.09 -18.67
N CYS A 173 21.81 -3.31 -17.74
CA CYS A 173 22.69 -2.19 -18.05
C CYS A 173 24.01 -2.63 -18.71
N GLN A 174 24.58 -3.76 -18.30
CA GLN A 174 25.80 -4.33 -18.90
C GLN A 174 25.58 -4.79 -20.35
N SER A 175 24.40 -5.35 -20.65
CA SER A 175 24.06 -5.78 -22.03
C SER A 175 23.72 -4.61 -22.96
N HIS A 176 23.47 -3.41 -22.42
CA HIS A 176 23.09 -2.22 -23.18
C HIS A 176 24.07 -1.07 -22.97
N HIS A 177 25.28 -1.18 -23.54
CA HIS A 177 26.42 -0.24 -23.34
C HIS A 177 26.16 1.22 -23.72
N ASN A 178 25.05 1.55 -24.37
CA ASN A 178 24.68 2.91 -24.77
C ASN A 178 24.07 3.74 -23.63
N LEU A 179 23.78 3.13 -22.48
CA LEU A 179 23.21 3.80 -21.31
C LEU A 179 24.36 4.19 -20.36
N HIS A 180 24.63 5.50 -20.25
CA HIS A 180 25.53 5.99 -19.20
C HIS A 180 24.95 5.68 -17.81
N THR A 181 25.70 4.91 -17.02
CA THR A 181 25.24 4.40 -15.73
C THR A 181 26.22 4.78 -14.62
N ASP A 182 25.70 5.33 -13.53
CA ASP A 182 26.38 5.40 -12.24
C ASP A 182 25.63 4.52 -11.22
N ALA A 183 26.27 4.21 -10.10
CA ALA A 183 25.69 3.34 -9.07
C ALA A 183 24.39 3.93 -8.46
N GLU A 184 24.27 5.25 -8.43
CA GLU A 184 23.09 5.94 -7.88
C GLU A 184 21.89 5.77 -8.81
N THR A 185 22.06 6.00 -10.11
CA THR A 185 20.99 5.84 -11.11
C THR A 185 20.56 4.39 -11.26
N GLN A 186 21.47 3.42 -11.18
CA GLN A 186 21.12 2.00 -11.14
C GLN A 186 20.29 1.65 -9.90
N SER A 187 20.68 2.13 -8.74
CA SER A 187 19.92 1.94 -7.50
C SER A 187 18.50 2.56 -7.60
N ARG A 188 18.40 3.73 -8.24
CA ARG A 188 17.12 4.39 -8.49
C ARG A 188 16.23 3.58 -9.44
N LEU A 189 16.80 3.00 -10.51
CA LEU A 189 16.07 2.12 -11.42
C LEU A 189 15.61 0.85 -10.72
N ALA A 190 16.48 0.22 -9.92
CA ALA A 190 16.11 -0.97 -9.14
C ALA A 190 14.94 -0.70 -8.18
N ARG A 191 14.94 0.46 -7.50
CA ARG A 191 13.80 0.87 -6.65
C ARG A 191 12.53 1.12 -7.47
N ALA A 192 12.64 1.68 -8.68
CA ALA A 192 11.47 1.84 -9.55
C ALA A 192 10.85 0.49 -9.94
N CYS A 193 11.66 -0.56 -10.12
CA CYS A 193 11.22 -1.91 -10.46
C CYS A 193 10.62 -2.69 -9.28
N GLN A 194 10.82 -2.27 -8.02
CA GLN A 194 10.27 -2.98 -6.86
C GLN A 194 8.74 -3.16 -6.97
N GLY A 195 8.26 -4.34 -6.60
CA GLY A 195 6.84 -4.70 -6.66
C GLY A 195 6.32 -5.15 -8.04
N LEU A 196 7.18 -5.21 -9.04
CA LEU A 196 6.91 -5.87 -10.32
C LEU A 196 7.45 -7.30 -10.29
N SER A 197 6.81 -8.21 -11.04
CA SER A 197 7.34 -9.56 -11.22
C SER A 197 8.60 -9.54 -12.08
N ALA A 198 9.40 -10.60 -12.02
CA ALA A 198 10.68 -10.64 -12.70
C ALA A 198 10.55 -10.51 -14.23
N GLY A 199 9.60 -11.24 -14.85
CA GLY A 199 9.34 -11.12 -16.29
C GLY A 199 8.72 -9.80 -16.68
N GLU A 200 7.95 -9.18 -15.78
CA GLU A 200 7.39 -7.85 -15.99
C GLU A 200 8.49 -6.77 -15.98
N ILE A 201 9.50 -6.91 -15.11
CA ILE A 201 10.68 -6.04 -15.12
C ILE A 201 11.37 -6.11 -16.46
N ASP A 202 11.67 -7.32 -16.97
CA ASP A 202 12.31 -7.50 -18.27
C ASP A 202 11.49 -6.86 -19.39
N LEU A 203 10.19 -7.12 -19.40
CA LEU A 203 9.27 -6.59 -20.42
C LEU A 203 9.26 -5.05 -20.43
N VAL A 204 9.11 -4.43 -19.26
CA VAL A 204 9.02 -2.97 -19.15
C VAL A 204 10.35 -2.30 -19.47
N LEU A 205 11.48 -2.89 -19.05
CA LEU A 205 12.80 -2.38 -19.38
C LEU A 205 13.05 -2.42 -20.91
N VAL A 206 12.75 -3.54 -21.57
CA VAL A 206 12.91 -3.69 -23.02
C VAL A 206 11.98 -2.74 -23.78
N GLN A 207 10.70 -2.62 -23.39
CA GLN A 207 9.75 -1.73 -24.05
C GLN A 207 10.09 -0.25 -23.85
N SER A 208 10.68 0.11 -22.72
CA SER A 208 11.04 1.50 -22.41
C SER A 208 12.38 1.92 -23.04
N LEU A 209 13.25 0.98 -23.34
CA LEU A 209 14.61 1.24 -23.85
C LEU A 209 14.66 2.13 -25.11
N PRO A 210 13.81 1.94 -26.15
CA PRO A 210 13.85 2.77 -27.35
C PRO A 210 13.54 4.27 -27.10
N PHE A 211 12.88 4.57 -26.00
CA PHE A 211 12.42 5.92 -25.64
C PHE A 211 13.29 6.58 -24.58
N ALA A 212 14.20 5.84 -23.93
CA ALA A 212 15.08 6.34 -22.87
C ALA A 212 16.50 6.56 -23.41
N ARG A 213 17.05 7.75 -23.12
CA ARG A 213 18.46 8.08 -23.42
C ARG A 213 19.37 7.93 -22.20
N THR A 214 18.81 7.88 -21.02
CA THR A 214 19.53 7.75 -19.75
C THR A 214 18.81 6.77 -18.84
N VAL A 215 19.54 6.16 -17.89
CA VAL A 215 18.97 5.28 -16.87
C VAL A 215 17.95 6.01 -15.99
N GLY A 216 18.14 7.31 -15.75
CA GLY A 216 17.18 8.13 -15.01
C GLY A 216 15.82 8.27 -15.73
N GLN A 217 15.83 8.43 -17.07
CA GLN A 217 14.60 8.44 -17.87
C GLN A 217 13.93 7.05 -17.86
N LEU A 218 14.72 5.99 -17.97
CA LEU A 218 14.21 4.62 -17.87
C LEU A 218 13.51 4.38 -16.52
N ALA A 219 14.12 4.81 -15.42
CA ALA A 219 13.52 4.71 -14.09
C ALA A 219 12.18 5.47 -13.98
N GLN A 220 12.08 6.66 -14.60
CA GLN A 220 10.82 7.41 -14.65
C GLN A 220 9.73 6.69 -15.45
N MET A 221 10.10 6.07 -16.58
CA MET A 221 9.15 5.30 -17.41
C MET A 221 8.64 4.06 -16.68
N VAL A 222 9.54 3.31 -16.04
CA VAL A 222 9.16 2.16 -15.20
C VAL A 222 8.24 2.59 -14.06
N LEU A 223 8.55 3.72 -13.41
CA LEU A 223 7.69 4.27 -12.36
C LEU A 223 6.32 4.66 -12.89
N SER A 224 6.25 5.32 -14.05
CA SER A 224 4.97 5.69 -14.69
C SER A 224 4.13 4.47 -15.05
N TYR A 225 4.75 3.42 -15.59
CA TYR A 225 4.10 2.13 -15.84
C TYR A 225 3.53 1.53 -14.55
N LYS A 226 4.34 1.48 -13.49
CA LYS A 226 3.93 0.96 -12.18
C LYS A 226 2.76 1.75 -11.60
N LEU A 227 2.80 3.09 -11.67
CA LEU A 227 1.71 3.95 -11.22
C LEU A 227 0.41 3.65 -11.97
N ALA A 228 0.45 3.57 -13.30
CA ALA A 228 -0.72 3.26 -14.12
C ALA A 228 -1.31 1.87 -13.79
N LYS A 229 -0.46 0.87 -13.60
CA LYS A 229 -0.88 -0.48 -13.24
C LYS A 229 -1.54 -0.55 -11.86
N LEU A 230 -0.97 0.12 -10.86
CA LEU A 230 -1.47 0.12 -9.49
C LEU A 230 -2.77 0.92 -9.38
N SER A 231 -2.84 2.10 -10.01
CA SER A 231 -4.06 2.93 -10.03
C SER A 231 -5.26 2.19 -10.61
N GLY A 232 -5.07 1.39 -11.67
CA GLY A 232 -6.12 0.53 -12.23
C GLY A 232 -6.65 -0.56 -11.27
N ARG A 233 -5.99 -0.77 -10.13
CA ARG A 233 -6.36 -1.74 -9.09
C ARG A 233 -6.74 -1.10 -7.75
N GLY A 234 -7.05 0.21 -7.74
CA GLY A 234 -7.40 0.95 -6.52
C GLY A 234 -6.23 1.18 -5.57
N LEU A 235 -4.99 1.17 -6.08
CA LEU A 235 -3.77 1.40 -5.33
C LEU A 235 -3.09 2.66 -5.84
N ASP A 236 -2.97 3.68 -4.99
CA ASP A 236 -2.23 4.88 -5.32
C ASP A 236 -0.82 4.81 -4.73
N PHE A 237 0.17 4.75 -5.60
CA PHE A 237 1.57 4.74 -5.20
C PHE A 237 2.20 6.12 -5.35
N ILE A 238 2.75 6.65 -4.26
CA ILE A 238 3.42 7.94 -4.20
C ILE A 238 4.88 7.69 -3.81
N ALA A 239 5.78 7.82 -4.78
CA ALA A 239 7.21 7.55 -4.56
C ALA A 239 7.86 8.57 -3.61
N ASP A 240 7.51 9.84 -3.75
CA ASP A 240 7.97 10.93 -2.90
C ASP A 240 6.76 11.85 -2.60
N PRO A 241 6.14 11.72 -1.43
CA PRO A 241 5.01 12.56 -1.08
C PRO A 241 5.40 14.03 -0.97
N ASP A 242 4.99 14.85 -1.92
CA ASP A 242 5.13 16.30 -1.83
C ASP A 242 4.03 16.86 -0.92
N VAL A 243 4.37 17.03 0.35
CA VAL A 243 3.44 17.55 1.36
C VAL A 243 4.05 18.74 2.07
N PRO A 244 3.25 19.77 2.34
CA PRO A 244 3.69 20.90 3.15
C PRO A 244 3.99 20.44 4.58
N THR A 245 4.80 21.21 5.28
CA THR A 245 5.04 21.01 6.71
C THR A 245 3.69 21.06 7.46
N ALA A 246 3.47 20.10 8.36
CA ALA A 246 2.30 20.13 9.21
C ALA A 246 2.68 20.69 10.59
N ALA A 247 1.76 21.45 11.19
CA ALA A 247 1.94 22.03 12.52
C ALA A 247 1.15 21.26 13.58
N GLY A 248 1.63 21.24 14.82
CA GLY A 248 0.93 20.61 15.94
C GLY A 248 0.97 19.09 15.94
N LEU A 249 2.06 18.47 15.47
CA LEU A 249 2.25 17.02 15.41
C LEU A 249 3.57 16.58 16.09
N ASP A 250 4.10 17.36 17.00
CA ASP A 250 5.44 17.19 17.58
C ASP A 250 5.65 15.83 18.27
N LEU A 251 4.65 15.29 18.96
CA LEU A 251 4.74 13.97 19.59
C LEU A 251 4.69 12.84 18.55
N LEU A 252 3.85 12.97 17.54
CA LEU A 252 3.82 12.03 16.43
C LEU A 252 5.14 12.08 15.66
N ASP A 253 5.64 13.27 15.37
CA ASP A 253 6.91 13.50 14.68
C ASP A 253 8.08 12.84 15.41
N ALA A 254 8.20 13.03 16.71
CA ALA A 254 9.23 12.38 17.52
C ALA A 254 9.12 10.84 17.50
N ARG A 255 7.91 10.29 17.36
CA ARG A 255 7.70 8.84 17.20
C ARG A 255 8.13 8.37 15.83
N LEU A 256 7.79 9.12 14.78
CA LEU A 256 8.17 8.79 13.39
C LEU A 256 9.69 8.80 13.21
N ASP A 257 10.43 9.72 13.86
CA ASP A 257 11.89 9.71 13.86
C ASP A 257 12.48 8.41 14.44
N ARG A 258 11.90 7.91 15.53
CA ARG A 258 12.30 6.65 16.13
C ARG A 258 12.00 5.45 15.23
N ILE A 259 10.84 5.47 14.54
CA ILE A 259 10.47 4.43 13.58
C ILE A 259 11.41 4.48 12.36
N SER A 260 11.72 5.66 11.85
CA SER A 260 12.64 5.84 10.73
C SER A 260 14.02 5.23 11.02
N ALA A 261 14.52 5.37 12.23
CA ALA A 261 15.78 4.75 12.64
C ALA A 261 15.75 3.21 12.59
N LEU A 262 14.56 2.60 12.71
CA LEU A 262 14.40 1.15 12.67
C LEU A 262 14.33 0.57 11.23
N PHE A 263 14.35 1.41 10.19
CA PHE A 263 14.51 0.93 8.81
C PHE A 263 15.93 0.42 8.50
N ASN A 264 16.88 0.59 9.43
CA ASN A 264 18.21 -0.01 9.33
C ASN A 264 18.17 -1.48 9.78
N PRO A 265 18.33 -2.47 8.87
CA PRO A 265 18.25 -3.88 9.22
C PRO A 265 19.38 -4.36 10.15
N GLU A 266 20.56 -3.72 10.07
CA GLU A 266 21.71 -4.07 10.90
C GLU A 266 21.47 -3.69 12.36
N ALA A 267 20.93 -2.50 12.60
CA ALA A 267 20.53 -2.06 13.93
C ALA A 267 19.47 -2.98 14.55
N GLN A 268 18.49 -3.42 13.76
CA GLN A 268 17.49 -4.38 14.22
C GLN A 268 18.13 -5.70 14.68
N LYS A 269 19.02 -6.28 13.87
CA LYS A 269 19.71 -7.54 14.19
C LYS A 269 20.59 -7.41 15.41
N GLN A 270 21.35 -6.32 15.51
CA GLN A 270 22.29 -6.09 16.61
C GLN A 270 21.61 -5.97 17.97
N TYR A 271 20.46 -5.30 18.02
CA TYR A 271 19.74 -5.04 19.28
C TYR A 271 18.52 -5.93 19.49
N GLY A 272 18.24 -6.86 18.59
CA GLY A 272 17.07 -7.74 18.65
C GLY A 272 15.71 -6.99 18.58
N LEU A 273 15.70 -5.79 18.00
CA LEU A 273 14.51 -4.96 17.89
C LEU A 273 13.60 -5.47 16.77
N LYS A 274 12.30 -5.44 17.01
CA LYS A 274 11.31 -5.76 15.97
C LYS A 274 10.91 -4.48 15.25
N PHE A 275 10.72 -4.59 13.94
CA PHE A 275 10.13 -3.50 13.16
C PHE A 275 8.69 -3.26 13.60
N PRO A 276 8.28 -2.00 13.85
CA PRO A 276 6.91 -1.70 14.26
C PRO A 276 5.93 -2.00 13.11
N ARG A 277 4.77 -2.51 13.48
CA ARG A 277 3.74 -2.95 12.51
C ARG A 277 2.95 -1.79 11.94
N GLY A 278 2.65 -0.79 12.75
CA GLY A 278 1.92 0.36 12.28
C GLY A 278 1.28 1.20 13.38
N LEU A 279 0.56 2.22 12.94
CA LEU A 279 -0.20 3.12 13.80
C LEU A 279 -1.57 3.44 13.22
N ILE A 280 -2.49 3.82 14.10
CA ILE A 280 -3.80 4.35 13.75
C ILE A 280 -3.83 5.84 14.11
N LEU A 281 -4.26 6.67 13.14
CA LEU A 281 -4.57 8.08 13.31
C LEU A 281 -6.08 8.23 13.39
N TRP A 282 -6.59 8.55 14.57
CA TRP A 282 -8.01 8.68 14.83
C TRP A 282 -8.37 10.09 15.25
N GLY A 283 -9.56 10.58 14.89
CA GLY A 283 -10.02 11.91 15.29
C GLY A 283 -11.06 12.49 14.32
N PRO A 284 -11.53 13.71 14.60
CA PRO A 284 -12.51 14.39 13.76
C PRO A 284 -12.09 14.53 12.30
N PRO A 285 -13.02 14.59 11.35
CA PRO A 285 -12.69 14.86 9.96
C PRO A 285 -12.09 16.26 9.79
N GLY A 286 -11.15 16.41 8.84
CA GLY A 286 -10.51 17.71 8.56
C GLY A 286 -9.37 18.10 9.50
N THR A 287 -9.00 17.28 10.49
CA THR A 287 -7.88 17.55 11.41
C THR A 287 -6.49 17.26 10.84
N GLY A 288 -6.41 16.74 9.61
CA GLY A 288 -5.13 16.50 8.92
C GLY A 288 -4.58 15.07 9.02
N LYS A 289 -5.40 14.07 9.39
CA LYS A 289 -4.99 12.66 9.49
C LYS A 289 -4.31 12.13 8.23
N SER A 290 -4.94 12.32 7.06
CA SER A 290 -4.39 11.87 5.76
C SER A 290 -3.10 12.62 5.39
N LEU A 291 -3.00 13.91 5.76
CA LEU A 291 -1.77 14.69 5.59
C LEU A 291 -0.65 14.13 6.48
N SER A 292 -0.97 13.78 7.72
CA SER A 292 -0.02 13.18 8.67
C SER A 292 0.55 11.85 8.17
N ALA A 293 -0.26 11.02 7.51
CA ALA A 293 0.20 9.77 6.90
C ALA A 293 1.21 10.00 5.76
N LYS A 294 0.93 10.97 4.89
CA LYS A 294 1.85 11.38 3.81
C LYS A 294 3.14 11.97 4.37
N LEU A 295 3.04 12.82 5.39
CA LEU A 295 4.18 13.41 6.07
C LEU A 295 5.06 12.33 6.74
N ALA A 296 4.43 11.31 7.32
CA ALA A 296 5.13 10.18 7.90
C ALA A 296 6.00 9.46 6.88
N ALA A 297 5.47 9.14 5.70
CA ALA A 297 6.23 8.50 4.62
C ALA A 297 7.39 9.39 4.13
N LYS A 298 7.14 10.68 3.93
CA LYS A 298 8.18 11.65 3.57
C LYS A 298 9.30 11.70 4.60
N LYS A 299 8.96 11.80 5.88
CA LYS A 299 9.90 11.87 6.99
C LYS A 299 10.73 10.59 7.13
N MET A 300 10.12 9.43 6.93
CA MET A 300 10.80 8.14 6.92
C MET A 300 11.63 7.90 5.65
N GLY A 301 11.50 8.74 4.62
CA GLY A 301 12.23 8.60 3.36
C GLY A 301 11.83 7.37 2.56
N VAL A 302 10.59 6.90 2.73
CA VAL A 302 10.05 5.72 2.05
C VAL A 302 8.81 6.07 1.24
N PRO A 303 8.52 5.31 0.16
CA PRO A 303 7.30 5.54 -0.62
C PRO A 303 6.03 5.25 0.18
N LEU A 304 4.93 5.88 -0.24
CA LEU A 304 3.59 5.64 0.29
C LEU A 304 2.77 4.85 -0.73
N MET A 305 2.16 3.77 -0.30
CA MET A 305 1.15 3.03 -1.05
C MET A 305 -0.20 3.24 -0.38
N ALA A 306 -1.03 4.11 -0.96
CA ALA A 306 -2.36 4.38 -0.48
C ALA A 306 -3.37 3.36 -1.03
N VAL A 307 -4.24 2.90 -0.17
CA VAL A 307 -5.20 1.85 -0.44
C VAL A 307 -6.58 2.33 -0.03
N ASP A 308 -7.52 2.28 -0.96
CA ASP A 308 -8.93 2.34 -0.63
C ASP A 308 -9.41 0.94 -0.21
N TRP A 309 -9.63 0.74 1.09
CA TRP A 309 -10.10 -0.54 1.61
C TRP A 309 -11.44 -0.97 1.01
N ALA A 310 -12.32 -0.03 0.67
CA ALA A 310 -13.62 -0.31 0.07
C ALA A 310 -13.50 -0.86 -1.36
N SER A 311 -12.43 -0.54 -2.07
CA SER A 311 -12.18 -1.02 -3.44
C SER A 311 -11.71 -2.47 -3.49
N ILE A 312 -11.25 -3.04 -2.36
CA ILE A 312 -10.80 -4.43 -2.29
C ILE A 312 -12.03 -5.34 -2.27
N SER A 313 -12.38 -5.94 -3.40
CA SER A 313 -13.59 -6.73 -3.57
C SER A 313 -13.37 -8.22 -3.27
N SER A 314 -12.13 -8.72 -3.39
CA SER A 314 -11.81 -10.15 -3.29
C SER A 314 -10.61 -10.46 -2.40
N ASP A 315 -10.55 -11.69 -1.92
CA ASP A 315 -9.40 -12.23 -1.19
C ASP A 315 -8.12 -12.25 -2.06
N ARG A 316 -8.28 -12.37 -3.38
CA ARG A 316 -7.19 -12.34 -4.36
C ARG A 316 -6.55 -10.95 -4.42
N GLU A 317 -7.37 -9.91 -4.50
CA GLU A 317 -6.90 -8.53 -4.50
C GLU A 317 -6.17 -8.19 -3.20
N LEU A 318 -6.70 -8.61 -2.05
CA LEU A 318 -6.03 -8.40 -0.77
C LEU A 318 -4.66 -9.09 -0.74
N ARG A 319 -4.57 -10.35 -1.18
CA ARG A 319 -3.28 -11.08 -1.22
C ARG A 319 -2.28 -10.42 -2.16
N PHE A 320 -2.74 -10.00 -3.34
CA PHE A 320 -1.90 -9.26 -4.29
C PHE A 320 -1.37 -7.97 -3.70
N LEU A 321 -2.23 -7.18 -3.06
CA LEU A 321 -1.88 -5.95 -2.36
C LEU A 321 -0.79 -6.18 -1.31
N LEU A 322 -1.00 -7.16 -0.43
CA LEU A 322 -0.06 -7.44 0.66
C LEU A 322 1.29 -7.97 0.13
N ALA A 323 1.27 -8.85 -0.86
CA ALA A 323 2.48 -9.32 -1.53
C ALA A 323 3.24 -8.19 -2.24
N THR A 324 2.50 -7.27 -2.87
CA THR A 324 3.08 -6.08 -3.51
C THR A 324 3.71 -5.16 -2.46
N ALA A 325 3.04 -4.92 -1.33
CA ALA A 325 3.59 -4.12 -0.23
C ALA A 325 4.89 -4.74 0.32
N GLU A 326 4.90 -6.06 0.55
CA GLU A 326 6.10 -6.76 1.01
C GLU A 326 7.27 -6.66 0.01
N ALA A 327 6.99 -6.80 -1.28
CA ALA A 327 8.00 -6.69 -2.34
C ALA A 327 8.52 -5.26 -2.53
N MET A 328 7.71 -4.26 -2.17
CA MET A 328 8.09 -2.84 -2.22
C MET A 328 8.74 -2.33 -0.94
N ALA A 329 8.89 -3.17 0.07
CA ALA A 329 9.51 -2.77 1.34
C ALA A 329 10.95 -2.25 1.12
N PRO A 330 11.36 -1.17 1.81
CA PRO A 330 10.62 -0.43 2.83
C PRO A 330 9.53 0.50 2.25
N VAL A 331 8.31 0.44 2.79
CA VAL A 331 7.15 1.18 2.29
C VAL A 331 6.16 1.48 3.41
N VAL A 332 5.45 2.63 3.32
CA VAL A 332 4.27 2.90 4.13
C VAL A 332 3.03 2.40 3.39
N LEU A 333 2.31 1.47 3.99
CA LEU A 333 1.00 1.01 3.52
C LEU A 333 -0.08 1.82 4.22
N TYR A 334 -0.77 2.67 3.48
CA TYR A 334 -1.71 3.63 4.02
C TYR A 334 -3.16 3.28 3.67
N PHE A 335 -3.99 3.13 4.68
CA PHE A 335 -5.44 2.93 4.55
C PHE A 335 -6.18 4.21 4.94
N ASP A 336 -6.86 4.85 3.99
CA ASP A 336 -7.70 6.02 4.26
C ASP A 336 -9.11 5.59 4.65
N ASP A 337 -9.70 6.32 5.61
CA ASP A 337 -11.06 6.06 6.12
C ASP A 337 -11.32 4.55 6.38
N PHE A 338 -10.37 3.90 7.02
CA PHE A 338 -10.32 2.45 7.19
C PHE A 338 -11.55 1.87 7.91
N ASP A 339 -12.16 2.66 8.81
CA ASP A 339 -13.40 2.31 9.51
C ASP A 339 -14.60 2.07 8.57
N LYS A 340 -14.62 2.72 7.41
CA LYS A 340 -15.69 2.52 6.42
C LYS A 340 -15.77 1.08 5.90
N GLY A 341 -14.63 0.42 5.77
CA GLY A 341 -14.56 -0.98 5.35
C GLY A 341 -15.08 -1.99 6.38
N PHE A 342 -15.30 -1.55 7.61
CA PHE A 342 -15.85 -2.35 8.70
C PHE A 342 -17.30 -1.96 9.04
N ALA A 343 -17.90 -1.05 8.28
CA ALA A 343 -19.33 -0.73 8.42
C ALA A 343 -20.15 -2.00 8.17
N GLY A 344 -20.90 -2.44 9.18
CA GLY A 344 -21.65 -3.71 9.12
C GLY A 344 -20.86 -4.95 9.54
N TRP A 345 -19.68 -4.81 10.14
CA TRP A 345 -18.88 -5.92 10.66
C TRP A 345 -19.67 -6.92 11.52
N ASP A 346 -20.61 -6.42 12.35
CA ASP A 346 -21.46 -7.24 13.20
C ASP A 346 -22.67 -7.82 12.46
N SER A 347 -22.94 -7.37 11.24
CA SER A 347 -24.02 -7.91 10.41
C SER A 347 -23.48 -9.03 9.50
N ASN A 348 -24.31 -10.06 9.26
CA ASN A 348 -23.98 -11.11 8.28
C ASN A 348 -24.49 -10.75 6.87
N ALA A 349 -24.71 -9.47 6.58
CA ALA A 349 -25.35 -9.02 5.35
C ALA A 349 -24.52 -9.34 4.09
N ASP A 350 -23.20 -9.44 4.21
CA ASP A 350 -22.26 -9.76 3.12
C ASP A 350 -21.77 -11.22 3.11
N GLY A 351 -22.46 -12.12 3.83
CA GLY A 351 -22.02 -13.53 3.94
C GLY A 351 -20.69 -13.72 4.68
N GLY A 352 -20.23 -12.72 5.45
CA GLY A 352 -18.99 -12.77 6.24
C GLY A 352 -17.72 -12.50 5.43
N LEU A 353 -17.82 -11.98 4.20
CA LEU A 353 -16.65 -11.65 3.36
C LEU A 353 -15.76 -10.58 4.00
N SER A 354 -16.36 -9.54 4.57
CA SER A 354 -15.61 -8.47 5.26
C SER A 354 -14.86 -9.02 6.47
N LYS A 355 -15.47 -9.92 7.26
CA LYS A 355 -14.82 -10.60 8.39
C LYS A 355 -13.65 -11.45 7.95
N ARG A 356 -13.79 -12.20 6.84
CA ARG A 356 -12.72 -13.05 6.30
C ARG A 356 -11.54 -12.24 5.82
N ARG A 357 -11.79 -11.16 5.05
CA ARG A 357 -10.73 -10.25 4.56
C ARG A 357 -9.98 -9.58 5.71
N ALA A 358 -10.70 -9.04 6.67
CA ALA A 358 -10.08 -8.45 7.85
C ALA A 358 -9.29 -9.48 8.67
N GLY A 359 -9.79 -10.71 8.82
CA GLY A 359 -9.04 -11.80 9.46
C GLY A 359 -7.72 -12.09 8.75
N LYS A 360 -7.70 -12.10 7.40
CA LYS A 360 -6.47 -12.29 6.61
C LYS A 360 -5.48 -11.13 6.79
N LEU A 361 -5.96 -9.88 6.79
CA LEU A 361 -5.12 -8.71 7.08
C LEU A 361 -4.51 -8.80 8.49
N LEU A 362 -5.32 -9.17 9.49
CA LEU A 362 -4.88 -9.34 10.87
C LEU A 362 -3.79 -10.41 11.00
N THR A 363 -3.97 -11.55 10.33
CA THR A 363 -2.97 -12.63 10.31
C THR A 363 -1.69 -12.14 9.66
N TRP A 364 -1.80 -11.47 8.50
CA TRP A 364 -0.66 -10.91 7.82
C TRP A 364 0.09 -9.89 8.68
N MET A 365 -0.61 -8.96 9.33
CA MET A 365 0.01 -7.98 10.24
C MET A 365 0.78 -8.63 11.40
N GLN A 366 0.43 -9.86 11.78
CA GLN A 366 1.17 -10.61 12.81
C GLN A 366 2.41 -11.32 12.29
N GLU A 367 2.32 -11.88 11.09
CA GLU A 367 3.26 -12.86 10.57
C GLU A 367 4.34 -12.25 9.67
N HIS A 368 4.03 -11.13 8.97
CA HIS A 368 4.99 -10.53 8.06
C HIS A 368 6.24 -10.02 8.82
N GLN A 369 7.40 -10.20 8.18
CA GLN A 369 8.69 -9.76 8.70
C GLN A 369 9.32 -8.66 7.83
N SER A 370 8.60 -8.22 6.81
CA SER A 370 9.02 -7.17 5.89
C SER A 370 8.95 -5.79 6.55
N GLN A 371 9.72 -4.84 6.03
CA GLN A 371 9.69 -3.45 6.48
C GLN A 371 8.50 -2.67 5.87
N VAL A 372 7.29 -3.20 6.05
CA VAL A 372 6.04 -2.53 5.69
C VAL A 372 5.47 -1.89 6.94
N PHE A 373 5.34 -0.58 6.93
CA PHE A 373 4.74 0.17 8.04
C PHE A 373 3.31 0.57 7.71
N VAL A 374 2.35 0.06 8.47
CA VAL A 374 0.93 0.33 8.24
C VAL A 374 0.51 1.62 8.91
N ILE A 375 -0.13 2.53 8.18
CA ILE A 375 -0.82 3.70 8.73
C ILE A 375 -2.29 3.63 8.31
N ALA A 376 -3.20 3.69 9.28
CA ALA A 376 -4.62 3.74 9.00
C ALA A 376 -5.23 5.02 9.57
N THR A 377 -6.06 5.72 8.78
CA THR A 377 -6.88 6.82 9.30
C THR A 377 -8.29 6.33 9.60
N VAL A 378 -8.85 6.83 10.68
CA VAL A 378 -10.13 6.39 11.22
C VAL A 378 -10.91 7.60 11.75
N ASN A 379 -12.21 7.65 11.45
CA ASN A 379 -13.10 8.65 12.03
C ASN A 379 -13.82 8.11 13.27
N ARG A 380 -14.16 6.81 13.27
CA ARG A 380 -14.89 6.14 14.36
C ARG A 380 -14.13 4.90 14.83
N LEU A 381 -13.31 5.05 15.87
CA LEU A 381 -12.47 3.97 16.38
C LEU A 381 -13.29 2.73 16.83
N GLY A 382 -14.48 2.94 17.36
CA GLY A 382 -15.38 1.86 17.80
C GLY A 382 -15.90 0.97 16.65
N MET A 383 -15.77 1.37 15.39
CA MET A 383 -16.11 0.52 14.24
C MET A 383 -15.01 -0.50 13.92
N LEU A 384 -13.78 -0.27 14.39
CA LEU A 384 -12.69 -1.22 14.17
C LEU A 384 -12.76 -2.37 15.17
N PRO A 385 -12.58 -3.62 14.72
CA PRO A 385 -12.46 -4.77 15.61
C PRO A 385 -11.37 -4.55 16.67
N LEU A 386 -11.62 -4.94 17.91
CA LEU A 386 -10.64 -4.83 19.00
C LEU A 386 -9.36 -5.61 18.70
N GLU A 387 -9.48 -6.71 17.97
CA GLU A 387 -8.36 -7.52 17.52
C GLU A 387 -7.40 -6.70 16.65
N LEU A 388 -7.92 -5.83 15.78
CA LEU A 388 -7.12 -4.96 14.91
C LEU A 388 -6.43 -3.86 15.73
N GLN A 389 -7.15 -3.24 16.66
CA GLN A 389 -6.58 -2.21 17.53
C GLN A 389 -5.41 -2.73 18.37
N ARG A 390 -5.42 -4.03 18.75
CA ARG A 390 -4.32 -4.68 19.49
C ARG A 390 -3.12 -5.07 18.61
N ARG A 391 -3.24 -4.99 17.28
CA ARG A 391 -2.17 -5.39 16.35
C ARG A 391 -1.29 -4.23 15.91
N VAL A 392 -1.73 -3.01 16.10
CA VAL A 392 -0.94 -1.81 15.88
C VAL A 392 -0.16 -1.43 17.12
N ASP A 393 1.00 -0.80 16.94
CA ASP A 393 1.87 -0.42 18.04
C ASP A 393 1.39 0.84 18.76
N ASP A 394 0.75 1.74 18.02
CA ASP A 394 0.33 3.03 18.52
C ASP A 394 -1.04 3.45 17.95
N ILE A 395 -1.86 4.08 18.80
CA ILE A 395 -3.10 4.75 18.41
C ILE A 395 -2.98 6.20 18.83
N TYR A 396 -3.01 7.12 17.86
CA TYR A 396 -2.93 8.55 18.09
C TYR A 396 -4.26 9.24 17.83
N PHE A 397 -4.62 10.14 18.73
CA PHE A 397 -5.76 11.01 18.56
C PHE A 397 -5.35 12.35 17.97
N VAL A 398 -5.87 12.67 16.79
CA VAL A 398 -5.61 13.92 16.08
C VAL A 398 -6.77 14.87 16.37
N ASP A 399 -6.62 15.69 17.43
CA ASP A 399 -7.61 16.67 17.85
C ASP A 399 -7.50 17.97 17.05
N LEU A 400 -8.33 18.95 17.39
CA LEU A 400 -8.19 20.32 16.93
C LEU A 400 -6.83 20.89 17.35
N PRO A 401 -6.22 21.73 16.52
CA PRO A 401 -4.94 22.33 16.83
C PRO A 401 -5.05 23.29 18.02
N HIS A 402 -4.07 23.29 18.90
CA HIS A 402 -3.91 24.32 19.94
C HIS A 402 -3.54 25.69 19.35
N ASP A 403 -3.53 26.76 20.14
CA ASP A 403 -3.37 28.12 19.62
C ASP A 403 -2.06 28.32 18.83
N GLY A 404 -0.94 27.79 19.32
CA GLY A 404 0.33 27.84 18.57
C GLY A 404 0.27 27.08 17.25
N ALA A 405 -0.29 25.88 17.23
CA ALA A 405 -0.46 25.13 16.00
C ALA A 405 -1.41 25.83 15.00
N ARG A 406 -2.49 26.47 15.49
CA ARG A 406 -3.37 27.27 14.64
C ARG A 406 -2.64 28.47 14.03
N TYR A 407 -1.80 29.14 14.80
CA TYR A 407 -0.95 30.23 14.30
C TYR A 407 -0.07 29.75 13.13
N ASP A 408 0.59 28.62 13.29
CA ASP A 408 1.43 28.05 12.23
C ASP A 408 0.61 27.62 11.01
N ILE A 409 -0.58 27.02 11.21
CA ILE A 409 -1.49 26.66 10.12
C ILE A 409 -1.96 27.88 9.35
N PHE A 410 -2.33 28.97 10.04
CA PHE A 410 -2.68 30.23 9.38
C PHE A 410 -1.52 30.77 8.54
N ASN A 411 -0.31 30.87 9.11
CA ASN A 411 0.86 31.35 8.40
C ASN A 411 1.20 30.49 7.18
N LEU A 412 1.06 29.19 7.28
CA LEU A 412 1.27 28.26 6.17
C LEU A 412 0.27 28.52 5.04
N HIS A 413 -1.00 28.72 5.33
CA HIS A 413 -2.01 28.97 4.31
C HIS A 413 -1.98 30.41 3.78
N LEU A 414 -1.74 31.42 4.63
CA LEU A 414 -1.62 32.81 4.22
C LEU A 414 -0.42 33.04 3.29
N ALA A 415 0.73 32.41 3.57
CA ALA A 415 1.92 32.52 2.74
C ALA A 415 1.75 31.95 1.32
N LYS A 416 0.77 31.06 1.09
CA LYS A 416 0.46 30.54 -0.26
C LYS A 416 -0.04 31.65 -1.18
N TYR A 417 -0.88 32.54 -0.68
CA TYR A 417 -1.61 33.51 -1.48
C TYR A 417 -1.13 34.94 -1.29
N PHE A 418 -0.62 35.31 -0.10
CA PHE A 418 -0.30 36.66 0.29
C PHE A 418 1.21 36.86 0.45
N PRO A 419 1.85 37.65 -0.43
CA PRO A 419 3.30 37.89 -0.42
C PRO A 419 3.84 38.40 0.91
N ALA A 420 3.10 39.28 1.61
CA ALA A 420 3.49 39.81 2.91
C ALA A 420 3.74 38.70 3.95
N PHE A 421 2.90 37.64 3.97
CA PHE A 421 3.08 36.48 4.86
C PHE A 421 4.19 35.55 4.38
N ARG A 422 4.45 35.47 3.07
CA ARG A 422 5.59 34.72 2.54
C ARG A 422 6.92 35.35 2.94
N GLU A 423 6.99 36.69 2.92
CA GLU A 423 8.17 37.41 3.37
C GLU A 423 8.31 37.35 4.90
N ALA A 424 7.19 37.41 5.63
CA ALA A 424 7.14 37.23 7.07
C ALA A 424 7.74 35.87 7.54
N GLN A 425 7.54 34.81 6.77
CA GLN A 425 8.16 33.49 7.08
C GLN A 425 9.69 33.53 6.99
N LYS A 426 10.26 34.39 6.13
CA LYS A 426 11.70 34.51 5.98
C LYS A 426 12.30 35.45 7.04
N THR A 427 11.61 36.54 7.36
CA THR A 427 12.10 37.61 8.26
C THR A 427 11.75 37.35 9.71
N GLY A 428 10.79 36.48 9.99
CA GLY A 428 10.26 36.25 11.34
C GLY A 428 9.34 37.37 11.84
N THR A 429 8.98 38.36 11.00
CA THR A 429 8.17 39.53 11.41
C THR A 429 6.75 39.37 10.84
N SER A 430 5.76 39.17 11.71
CA SER A 430 4.36 39.01 11.31
C SER A 430 3.76 40.34 10.83
N PRO A 431 2.95 40.37 9.74
CA PRO A 431 2.20 41.55 9.31
C PRO A 431 1.13 41.99 10.32
N TRP A 432 0.66 41.10 11.18
CA TRP A 432 -0.35 41.36 12.20
C TRP A 432 0.28 41.38 13.59
N THR A 433 -0.28 42.22 14.50
CA THR A 433 0.14 42.28 15.89
C THR A 433 -0.25 41.04 16.70
N ASP A 434 0.41 40.86 17.83
CA ASP A 434 0.10 39.70 18.72
C ASP A 434 -1.34 39.75 19.23
N ASP A 435 -1.88 40.95 19.53
CA ASP A 435 -3.28 41.09 19.94
C ASP A 435 -4.26 40.70 18.82
N GLN A 436 -3.97 41.09 17.58
CA GLN A 436 -4.76 40.66 16.43
C GLN A 436 -4.74 39.12 16.27
N TRP A 437 -3.58 38.52 16.45
CA TRP A 437 -3.46 37.09 16.43
C TRP A 437 -4.25 36.41 17.56
N HIS A 438 -4.17 36.90 18.78
CA HIS A 438 -4.96 36.36 19.91
C HIS A 438 -6.47 36.38 19.63
N VAL A 439 -6.98 37.47 19.07
CA VAL A 439 -8.39 37.55 18.66
C VAL A 439 -8.71 36.51 17.59
N LEU A 440 -7.90 36.44 16.51
CA LEU A 440 -8.15 35.52 15.40
C LEU A 440 -8.10 34.06 15.85
N LEU A 441 -7.09 33.68 16.65
CA LEU A 441 -6.93 32.31 17.17
C LEU A 441 -8.09 31.92 18.11
N THR A 442 -8.66 32.89 18.83
CA THR A 442 -9.84 32.66 19.67
C THR A 442 -11.09 32.45 18.83
N GLU A 443 -11.33 33.26 17.81
CA GLU A 443 -12.48 33.13 16.90
C GLU A 443 -12.47 31.78 16.14
N TYR A 444 -11.29 31.30 15.75
CA TYR A 444 -11.14 30.05 15.01
C TYR A 444 -10.85 28.82 15.91
N ARG A 445 -11.06 28.89 17.23
CA ARG A 445 -10.70 27.83 18.19
C ARG A 445 -11.38 26.47 17.92
N LEU A 446 -12.56 26.49 17.31
CA LEU A 446 -13.34 25.29 16.99
C LEU A 446 -13.20 24.86 15.52
N CYS A 447 -12.32 25.53 14.75
CA CYS A 447 -12.10 25.21 13.37
C CYS A 447 -11.01 24.16 13.20
N THR A 448 -11.23 23.26 12.26
CA THR A 448 -10.24 22.29 11.82
C THR A 448 -9.19 22.96 10.93
N PRO A 449 -7.98 22.38 10.76
CA PRO A 449 -6.99 22.84 9.80
C PRO A 449 -7.54 23.02 8.38
N ALA A 450 -8.40 22.12 7.93
CA ALA A 450 -9.04 22.20 6.62
C ALA A 450 -9.99 23.41 6.50
N GLU A 451 -10.76 23.72 7.55
CA GLU A 451 -11.64 24.89 7.57
C GLU A 451 -10.86 26.20 7.58
N ILE A 452 -9.75 26.25 8.33
CA ILE A 452 -8.82 27.42 8.30
C ILE A 452 -8.26 27.62 6.89
N GLY A 453 -7.75 26.55 6.26
CA GLY A 453 -7.23 26.61 4.90
C GLY A 453 -8.28 27.07 3.88
N ASN A 454 -9.50 26.57 3.99
CA ASN A 454 -10.62 26.99 3.15
C ASN A 454 -11.01 28.46 3.38
N ALA A 455 -11.00 28.92 4.62
CA ALA A 455 -11.29 30.32 4.95
C ALA A 455 -10.26 31.26 4.30
N VAL A 456 -8.97 30.96 4.46
CA VAL A 456 -7.89 31.73 3.80
C VAL A 456 -8.02 31.73 2.29
N ARG A 457 -8.30 30.57 1.69
CA ARG A 457 -8.51 30.45 0.24
C ARG A 457 -9.66 31.31 -0.25
N ARG A 458 -10.80 31.31 0.44
CA ARG A 458 -11.97 32.14 0.06
C ARG A 458 -11.67 33.62 0.10
N VAL A 459 -10.92 34.11 1.09
CA VAL A 459 -10.48 35.51 1.12
C VAL A 459 -9.56 35.82 -0.06
N ALA A 460 -8.65 34.90 -0.40
CA ALA A 460 -7.79 35.08 -1.56
C ALA A 460 -8.58 35.11 -2.88
N GLU A 461 -9.57 34.26 -3.05
CA GLU A 461 -10.48 34.23 -4.20
C GLU A 461 -11.27 35.56 -4.33
N GLU A 462 -11.78 36.08 -3.23
CA GLU A 462 -12.49 37.37 -3.21
C GLU A 462 -11.56 38.53 -3.60
N LYS A 463 -10.32 38.56 -3.07
CA LYS A 463 -9.30 39.55 -3.43
C LYS A 463 -8.93 39.47 -4.90
N TYR A 464 -8.71 38.29 -5.43
CA TYR A 464 -8.47 38.09 -6.85
C TYR A 464 -9.61 38.66 -7.71
N PHE A 465 -10.86 38.35 -7.35
CA PHE A 465 -12.05 38.84 -8.04
C PHE A 465 -12.16 40.40 -8.02
N GLN A 466 -11.80 41.03 -6.89
CA GLN A 466 -11.79 42.47 -6.76
C GLN A 466 -10.74 43.11 -7.69
N LEU A 467 -9.52 42.52 -7.78
CA LEU A 467 -8.47 42.97 -8.70
C LEU A 467 -8.88 42.78 -10.17
N ASP A 468 -9.48 41.69 -10.51
CA ASP A 468 -9.96 41.41 -11.87
C ASP A 468 -10.99 42.46 -12.32
N ARG A 469 -12.00 42.72 -11.49
CA ARG A 469 -13.01 43.77 -11.77
C ARG A 469 -12.44 45.18 -11.87
N ALA A 470 -11.38 45.43 -11.13
CA ALA A 470 -10.70 46.72 -11.16
C ALA A 470 -9.71 46.86 -12.35
N GLY A 471 -9.50 45.81 -13.15
CA GLY A 471 -8.53 45.75 -14.23
C GLY A 471 -7.06 45.80 -13.73
N ARG A 472 -6.82 45.37 -12.47
CA ARG A 472 -5.52 45.45 -11.78
C ARG A 472 -4.89 44.08 -11.63
N LEU A 473 -5.14 43.16 -12.56
CA LEU A 473 -4.51 41.83 -12.58
C LEU A 473 -2.99 41.97 -12.69
N GLY A 474 -2.26 41.25 -11.84
CA GLY A 474 -0.80 41.33 -11.73
C GLY A 474 -0.31 42.01 -10.47
N GLU A 475 -1.17 42.74 -9.75
CA GLU A 475 -0.84 43.25 -8.43
C GLU A 475 -0.88 42.12 -7.36
N PRO A 476 -0.02 42.23 -6.32
CA PRO A 476 -0.01 41.26 -5.24
C PRO A 476 -1.32 41.28 -4.47
N LEU A 477 -1.78 40.07 -4.03
CA LEU A 477 -2.92 39.98 -3.15
C LEU A 477 -2.55 40.50 -1.76
N GLU A 478 -3.40 41.38 -1.22
CA GLU A 478 -3.26 41.92 0.14
C GLU A 478 -4.45 41.52 0.99
N ILE A 479 -4.23 41.22 2.27
CA ILE A 479 -5.24 40.85 3.22
C ILE A 479 -5.11 41.67 4.51
N THR A 480 -6.23 42.16 5.01
CA THR A 480 -6.32 42.78 6.33
C THR A 480 -6.76 41.80 7.39
N PHE A 481 -6.45 42.09 8.63
CA PHE A 481 -6.92 41.31 9.78
C PHE A 481 -8.46 41.22 9.84
N GLU A 482 -9.15 42.36 9.60
CA GLU A 482 -10.61 42.45 9.65
C GLU A 482 -11.29 41.52 8.62
N GLU A 483 -10.75 41.42 7.41
CA GLU A 483 -11.28 40.53 6.37
C GLU A 483 -11.16 39.06 6.79
N MET A 484 -10.03 38.67 7.36
CA MET A 484 -9.87 37.30 7.85
C MET A 484 -10.78 37.01 9.05
N LYS A 485 -10.99 38.00 9.93
CA LYS A 485 -11.91 37.88 11.04
C LYS A 485 -13.36 37.77 10.55
N GLN A 486 -13.78 38.63 9.61
CA GLN A 486 -15.14 38.59 9.03
C GLN A 486 -15.41 37.26 8.32
N GLN A 487 -14.42 36.67 7.63
CA GLN A 487 -14.58 35.39 6.95
C GLN A 487 -15.02 34.27 7.91
N ARG A 488 -14.68 34.33 9.19
CA ARG A 488 -15.11 33.36 10.21
C ARG A 488 -16.63 33.28 10.34
N TRP A 489 -17.35 34.36 10.10
CA TRP A 489 -18.81 34.42 10.20
C TRP A 489 -19.54 33.87 9.00
N HIS A 490 -18.83 33.59 7.89
CA HIS A 490 -19.42 33.07 6.67
C HIS A 490 -19.60 31.55 6.66
N PHE A 491 -19.19 30.84 7.72
CA PHE A 491 -19.37 29.40 7.85
C PHE A 491 -19.53 28.94 9.30
N THR A 492 -20.19 27.81 9.49
CA THR A 492 -20.31 27.18 10.80
C THR A 492 -19.32 26.02 10.87
N PRO A 493 -18.35 26.01 11.82
CA PRO A 493 -17.42 24.91 12.02
C PRO A 493 -18.13 23.57 12.22
N ALA A 494 -17.53 22.49 11.69
CA ALA A 494 -18.03 21.14 11.86
C ALA A 494 -18.20 20.75 13.34
N MET A 495 -17.32 21.25 14.21
CA MET A 495 -17.41 21.05 15.67
C MET A 495 -18.69 21.59 16.29
N ILE A 496 -19.30 22.62 15.70
CA ILE A 496 -20.58 23.17 16.15
C ILE A 496 -21.74 22.47 15.44
N ARG A 497 -21.60 22.27 14.13
CA ARG A 497 -22.66 21.67 13.31
C ARG A 497 -22.97 20.22 13.70
N GLU A 498 -21.94 19.46 14.09
CA GLU A 498 -22.01 18.04 14.44
C GLU A 498 -21.58 17.79 15.90
N GLU A 499 -21.98 18.70 16.80
CA GLU A 499 -21.48 18.78 18.19
C GLU A 499 -21.55 17.43 18.92
N ASN A 500 -22.69 16.76 18.89
CA ASN A 500 -22.88 15.49 19.61
C ASN A 500 -21.88 14.41 19.14
N GLN A 501 -21.68 14.29 17.82
CA GLN A 501 -20.76 13.31 17.25
C GLN A 501 -19.30 13.66 17.59
N MET A 502 -18.96 14.95 17.55
CA MET A 502 -17.62 15.42 17.87
C MET A 502 -17.28 15.26 19.35
N LEU A 503 -18.24 15.51 20.24
CA LEU A 503 -18.09 15.27 21.67
C LEU A 503 -17.90 13.77 21.97
N GLU A 504 -18.67 12.89 21.33
CA GLU A 504 -18.49 11.44 21.46
C GLU A 504 -17.07 11.00 21.05
N ILE A 505 -16.58 11.47 19.91
CA ILE A 505 -15.23 11.18 19.45
C ILE A 505 -14.19 11.66 20.47
N ARG A 506 -14.32 12.87 21.00
CA ARG A 506 -13.35 13.44 21.95
C ARG A 506 -13.42 12.79 23.33
N ASN A 507 -14.59 12.42 23.81
CA ASN A 507 -14.75 11.73 25.09
C ASN A 507 -14.10 10.34 25.07
N ASN A 508 -14.14 9.67 23.93
CA ASN A 508 -13.47 8.38 23.74
C ASN A 508 -11.94 8.52 23.56
N ALA A 509 -11.42 9.74 23.38
CA ALA A 509 -10.00 9.99 23.15
C ALA A 509 -9.08 9.75 24.36
N THR A 510 -9.63 9.58 25.54
CA THR A 510 -8.89 9.39 26.80
C THR A 510 -7.91 8.20 26.76
N PHE A 511 -8.15 7.24 25.86
CA PHE A 511 -7.35 6.03 25.72
C PHE A 511 -6.29 6.10 24.61
N ALA A 512 -6.25 7.18 23.82
CA ALA A 512 -5.33 7.35 22.72
C ALA A 512 -4.21 8.35 23.07
N LYS A 513 -3.04 8.19 22.43
CA LYS A 513 -1.93 9.13 22.59
C LYS A 513 -2.24 10.43 21.83
N PRO A 514 -1.98 11.62 22.39
CA PRO A 514 -2.10 12.86 21.63
C PRO A 514 -0.99 12.97 20.58
N VAL A 515 -1.29 13.59 19.43
CA VAL A 515 -0.29 13.88 18.39
C VAL A 515 0.57 15.08 18.72
N ALA A 516 0.04 16.02 19.53
CA ALA A 516 0.69 17.26 19.94
C ALA A 516 0.94 17.27 21.45
N GLY A 517 2.08 17.83 21.81
CA GLY A 517 2.40 18.17 23.20
C GLY A 517 1.61 19.40 23.69
N PRO A 518 1.84 19.81 24.94
CA PRO A 518 1.29 21.06 25.45
C PRO A 518 1.75 22.25 24.61
N ASP A 519 0.84 23.20 24.40
CA ASP A 519 1.19 24.45 23.72
C ASP A 519 2.28 25.20 24.50
N ARG A 520 3.40 25.47 23.84
CA ARG A 520 4.55 26.22 24.39
C ARG A 520 4.78 27.53 23.64
N SER A 521 3.87 27.89 22.75
CA SER A 521 3.96 29.12 21.98
C SER A 521 3.66 30.33 22.85
N LYS A 522 3.96 31.54 22.35
CA LYS A 522 3.58 32.80 22.98
C LYS A 522 2.05 33.00 23.03
N PHE A 523 1.30 32.21 22.32
CA PHE A 523 -0.16 32.21 22.30
C PHE A 523 -0.79 31.17 23.21
N ALA A 524 0.03 30.40 23.96
CA ALA A 524 -0.45 29.36 24.88
C ALA A 524 -1.37 29.95 25.95
N ARG A 525 -2.52 29.33 26.14
CA ARG A 525 -3.42 29.70 27.23
C ARG A 525 -2.90 29.14 28.55
N PRO A 526 -2.99 29.92 29.64
CA PRO A 526 -2.65 29.37 30.94
C PRO A 526 -3.53 28.14 31.24
N ARG A 527 -2.91 27.06 31.72
CA ARG A 527 -3.66 25.90 32.20
C ARG A 527 -4.50 26.33 33.41
N LYS A 528 -5.82 26.16 33.36
CA LYS A 528 -6.61 26.17 34.57
C LYS A 528 -6.12 24.99 35.42
N GLU A 529 -5.56 25.29 36.59
CA GLU A 529 -5.29 24.27 37.60
C GLU A 529 -6.62 23.68 38.04
N LEU A 530 -6.75 22.36 37.96
CA LEU A 530 -7.99 21.61 38.27
C LEU A 530 -8.47 21.80 39.74
N PHE A 531 -7.71 22.51 40.57
CA PHE A 531 -7.94 22.69 41.99
C PHE A 531 -7.78 24.16 42.49
N GLN A 532 -7.79 25.15 41.59
CA GLN A 532 -8.06 26.51 42.08
C GLN A 532 -9.56 26.60 42.36
N SER A 533 -9.92 26.57 43.63
CA SER A 533 -11.23 27.03 44.11
C SER A 533 -11.49 28.40 43.51
N ASP A 534 -12.65 28.57 42.89
CA ASP A 534 -13.18 29.89 42.52
C ASP A 534 -13.28 30.71 43.82
N GLU A 535 -12.17 31.36 44.22
CA GLU A 535 -12.26 32.49 45.11
C GLU A 535 -12.88 33.61 44.28
N GLU A 536 -14.19 33.77 44.45
CA GLU A 536 -14.94 34.91 43.94
C GLU A 536 -14.22 36.20 44.38
N GLU A 537 -13.69 36.94 43.39
CA GLU A 537 -13.38 38.35 43.66
C GLU A 537 -14.65 39.03 44.15
N PRO A 538 -14.62 39.63 45.35
CA PRO A 538 -15.79 40.32 45.87
C PRO A 538 -16.16 41.47 44.93
N ALA A 539 -17.37 41.40 44.37
CA ALA A 539 -17.94 42.44 43.56
C ALA A 539 -17.81 43.79 44.28
N GLN A 540 -16.98 44.69 43.77
CA GLN A 540 -16.95 46.07 44.20
C GLN A 540 -18.30 46.71 43.87
N LEU A 541 -19.12 46.92 44.91
CA LEU A 541 -20.33 47.73 44.83
C LEU A 541 -19.94 49.19 44.45
N PRO A 542 -20.63 49.81 43.52
CA PRO A 542 -20.38 51.20 43.19
C PRO A 542 -20.72 52.08 44.42
N ALA A 543 -19.76 52.91 44.81
CA ALA A 543 -19.98 53.94 45.82
C ALA A 543 -21.04 54.93 45.31
N THR A 544 -22.06 55.16 46.18
CA THR A 544 -23.15 56.13 46.04
C THR A 544 -22.64 57.56 45.95
#